data_f16ff42d3d7ea17926b26b1751b74d77
#
_entry.id   f16ff42d3d7ea17926b26b1751b74d77
#
_cell.length_a   1.000
_cell.length_b   1.000
_cell.length_c   1.000
_cell.angle_alpha   90.00
_cell.angle_beta   90.00
_cell.angle_gamma   90.00
#
_symmetry.space_group_name_H-M   'P 1'
#
loop_
_entity.id
_entity.type
_entity.pdbx_description
1 polymer ?
#
loop_
_entity_poly.entity_id
_entity_poly.type
_entity_poly.pdbx_seq_one_letter_code
_entity_poly.pdbx_strand_id
1 'polypeptide(L)'
;ILPTVGSLWDSPAGNIPRSFNDGDPAFSDFDRKQMSIGYEFEHILSDTWAVRHNLRYLDVDVMTKDVATLSLAADNHTINRYALTTDEQTSGVTSDLQAQADFNTGSIAHTALMGFDYKYSDSSQVRLNNRNAPSIDYLNPVYGVATGISLSPFIDQDQTISQSGLYGQDQLDIGNW
;
A
#
# COMPACT_ATOMS: atom_id res chain seq x y z
N ILE A 1 12.56 -10.01 2.27
CA ILE A 1 12.88 -10.05 3.72
C ILE A 1 14.07 -10.97 3.91
N LEU A 2 15.18 -10.47 4.45
CA LEU A 2 16.38 -11.25 4.71
C LEU A 2 16.17 -12.26 5.85
N PRO A 3 16.96 -13.36 5.92
CA PRO A 3 16.93 -14.31 7.02
C PRO A 3 17.23 -13.63 8.36
N THR A 4 16.59 -14.07 9.43
CA THR A 4 16.88 -13.56 10.80
C THR A 4 18.28 -13.89 11.29
N VAL A 5 18.78 -15.08 10.94
CA VAL A 5 20.18 -15.46 11.16
C VAL A 5 21.06 -14.73 10.15
N GLY A 6 22.06 -14.04 10.63
CA GLY A 6 22.93 -13.16 9.85
C GLY A 6 22.42 -11.71 9.72
N SER A 7 21.14 -11.43 10.03
CA SER A 7 20.60 -10.06 10.01
C SER A 7 20.23 -9.52 11.39
N LEU A 8 19.49 -10.29 12.20
CA LEU A 8 19.10 -9.93 13.56
C LEU A 8 19.93 -10.70 14.61
N TRP A 9 20.30 -11.93 14.31
CA TRP A 9 21.13 -12.79 15.14
C TRP A 9 22.41 -13.11 14.39
N ASP A 10 23.50 -13.27 15.12
CA ASP A 10 24.78 -13.62 14.53
C ASP A 10 24.71 -14.95 13.79
N SER A 11 25.29 -14.99 12.60
CA SER A 11 25.46 -16.22 11.81
C SER A 11 26.84 -16.83 12.07
N PRO A 12 26.94 -18.17 12.22
CA PRO A 12 28.24 -18.85 12.29
C PRO A 12 29.15 -18.59 11.08
N ALA A 13 28.57 -18.26 9.92
CA ALA A 13 29.30 -17.93 8.70
C ALA A 13 29.68 -16.42 8.59
N GLY A 14 29.24 -15.60 9.53
CA GLY A 14 29.34 -14.13 9.50
C GLY A 14 28.00 -13.47 9.14
N ASN A 15 27.88 -12.20 9.49
CA ASN A 15 26.62 -11.47 9.31
C ASN A 15 26.46 -10.95 7.88
N ILE A 16 25.20 -10.84 7.44
CA ILE A 16 24.83 -10.30 6.14
C ILE A 16 25.22 -8.82 6.08
N PRO A 17 26.05 -8.38 5.13
CA PRO A 17 26.43 -6.98 4.99
C PRO A 17 25.19 -6.10 4.75
N ARG A 18 25.18 -4.87 5.29
CA ARG A 18 24.08 -3.91 5.04
C ARG A 18 23.92 -3.51 3.59
N SER A 19 24.98 -3.64 2.80
CA SER A 19 24.98 -3.37 1.36
C SER A 19 24.49 -4.56 0.52
N PHE A 20 24.21 -5.71 1.14
CA PHE A 20 23.76 -6.89 0.43
C PHE A 20 22.32 -6.68 -0.08
N ASN A 21 22.10 -7.07 -1.33
CA ASN A 21 20.79 -7.11 -1.97
C ASN A 21 20.47 -8.57 -2.33
N ASP A 22 19.32 -9.08 -1.92
CA ASP A 22 18.86 -10.43 -2.24
C ASP A 22 18.18 -10.54 -3.61
N GLY A 23 17.88 -9.40 -4.26
CA GLY A 23 17.36 -9.33 -5.62
C GLY A 23 18.40 -9.65 -6.71
N ASP A 24 17.97 -9.60 -7.96
CA ASP A 24 18.86 -9.80 -9.10
C ASP A 24 18.50 -8.82 -10.23
N PRO A 25 19.42 -7.92 -10.64
CA PRO A 25 19.14 -6.89 -11.64
C PRO A 25 18.84 -7.45 -13.04
N ALA A 26 19.16 -8.71 -13.31
CA ALA A 26 18.81 -9.35 -14.59
C ALA A 26 17.32 -9.74 -14.67
N PHE A 27 16.62 -9.77 -13.54
CA PHE A 27 15.21 -10.12 -13.45
C PHE A 27 14.36 -9.03 -12.85
N SER A 28 14.87 -8.33 -11.82
CA SER A 28 14.08 -7.36 -11.05
C SER A 28 13.74 -6.13 -11.88
N ASP A 29 12.45 -5.77 -11.87
CA ASP A 29 11.89 -4.62 -12.57
C ASP A 29 10.67 -4.09 -11.79
N PHE A 30 10.44 -2.78 -11.83
CA PHE A 30 9.31 -2.14 -11.19
C PHE A 30 8.79 -1.01 -12.06
N ASP A 31 7.56 -1.12 -12.49
CA ASP A 31 6.84 -0.05 -13.20
C ASP A 31 5.54 0.28 -12.45
N ARG A 32 5.29 1.58 -12.26
CA ARG A 32 4.06 2.08 -11.65
C ARG A 32 3.54 3.26 -12.44
N LYS A 33 2.28 3.17 -12.85
CA LYS A 33 1.52 4.26 -13.44
C LYS A 33 0.37 4.60 -12.51
N GLN A 34 0.17 5.88 -12.26
CA GLN A 34 -0.92 6.34 -11.40
C GLN A 34 -1.52 7.61 -11.96
N MET A 35 -2.84 7.63 -11.97
CA MET A 35 -3.64 8.82 -12.26
C MET A 35 -4.59 9.08 -11.08
N SER A 36 -4.73 10.35 -10.72
CA SER A 36 -5.74 10.77 -9.74
C SER A 36 -6.36 12.08 -10.20
N ILE A 37 -7.69 12.14 -10.16
CA ILE A 37 -8.46 13.34 -10.43
C ILE A 37 -9.54 13.51 -9.37
N GLY A 38 -9.79 14.74 -8.96
CA GLY A 38 -10.81 15.01 -7.96
C GLY A 38 -11.08 16.50 -7.84
N TYR A 39 -12.01 16.83 -6.95
CA TYR A 39 -12.30 18.20 -6.55
C TYR A 39 -12.63 18.25 -5.08
N GLU A 40 -12.44 19.44 -4.52
CA GLU A 40 -12.93 19.88 -3.22
C GLU A 40 -13.87 21.04 -3.47
N PHE A 41 -15.09 20.94 -2.93
CA PHE A 41 -16.11 21.96 -3.06
C PHE A 41 -16.55 22.40 -1.67
N GLU A 42 -16.69 23.70 -1.48
CA GLU A 42 -17.27 24.29 -0.28
C GLU A 42 -18.27 25.38 -0.68
N HIS A 43 -19.41 25.41 -0.02
CA HIS A 43 -20.41 26.44 -0.20
C HIS A 43 -21.04 26.85 1.13
N ILE A 44 -20.98 28.14 1.43
CA ILE A 44 -21.61 28.74 2.59
C ILE A 44 -23.06 29.10 2.20
N LEU A 45 -24.01 28.36 2.76
CA LEU A 45 -25.44 28.53 2.48
C LEU A 45 -26.04 29.71 3.27
N SER A 46 -25.53 29.95 4.49
CA SER A 46 -25.97 31.04 5.41
C SER A 46 -24.89 31.27 6.47
N ASP A 47 -25.14 32.18 7.38
CA ASP A 47 -24.28 32.43 8.56
C ASP A 47 -24.22 31.17 9.50
N THR A 48 -25.15 30.26 9.36
CA THR A 48 -25.25 29.04 10.18
C THR A 48 -24.76 27.81 9.43
N TRP A 49 -24.96 27.70 8.12
CA TRP A 49 -24.77 26.47 7.37
C TRP A 49 -23.69 26.55 6.29
N ALA A 50 -22.81 25.59 6.31
CA ALA A 50 -21.86 25.31 5.22
C ALA A 50 -21.96 23.85 4.77
N VAL A 51 -21.75 23.60 3.49
CA VAL A 51 -21.68 22.27 2.89
C VAL A 51 -20.33 22.09 2.22
N ARG A 52 -19.74 20.90 2.38
CA ARG A 52 -18.51 20.52 1.69
C ARG A 52 -18.71 19.21 0.97
N HIS A 53 -18.08 19.06 -0.17
CA HIS A 53 -18.05 17.82 -0.90
C HIS A 53 -16.66 17.58 -1.50
N ASN A 54 -16.06 16.45 -1.17
CA ASN A 54 -14.79 16.01 -1.71
C ASN A 54 -15.04 14.76 -2.56
N LEU A 55 -14.51 14.76 -3.78
CA LEU A 55 -14.57 13.61 -4.67
C LEU A 55 -13.18 13.36 -5.22
N ARG A 56 -12.76 12.08 -5.24
CA ARG A 56 -11.51 11.66 -5.88
C ARG A 56 -11.71 10.34 -6.60
N TYR A 57 -11.25 10.28 -7.83
CA TYR A 57 -11.01 9.05 -8.58
C TYR A 57 -9.52 8.76 -8.58
N LEU A 58 -9.17 7.49 -8.45
CA LEU A 58 -7.80 6.97 -8.51
C LEU A 58 -7.76 5.79 -9.47
N ASP A 59 -6.67 5.71 -10.25
CA ASP A 59 -6.34 4.60 -11.12
C ASP A 59 -4.86 4.30 -10.99
N VAL A 60 -4.49 3.05 -10.76
CA VAL A 60 -3.11 2.62 -10.47
C VAL A 60 -2.86 1.29 -11.14
N ASP A 61 -1.81 1.24 -11.98
CA ASP A 61 -1.21 0.03 -12.52
C ASP A 61 0.17 -0.18 -11.91
N VAL A 62 0.45 -1.36 -11.40
CA VAL A 62 1.76 -1.72 -10.84
C VAL A 62 2.21 -3.05 -11.40
N MET A 63 3.35 -3.07 -12.03
CA MET A 63 4.05 -4.30 -12.42
C MET A 63 5.33 -4.43 -11.60
N THR A 64 5.47 -5.57 -10.93
CA THR A 64 6.68 -5.90 -10.17
C THR A 64 7.25 -7.22 -10.67
N LYS A 65 8.55 -7.25 -10.91
CA LYS A 65 9.34 -8.47 -11.08
C LYS A 65 10.43 -8.47 -10.04
N ASP A 66 10.55 -9.52 -9.28
CA ASP A 66 11.54 -9.57 -8.23
C ASP A 66 12.05 -10.99 -7.98
N VAL A 67 13.28 -11.06 -7.48
CA VAL A 67 13.89 -12.26 -6.90
C VAL A 67 14.13 -11.96 -5.44
N ALA A 68 13.56 -12.76 -4.57
CA ALA A 68 13.59 -12.49 -3.14
C ALA A 68 14.00 -13.74 -2.33
N THR A 69 14.41 -13.51 -1.11
CA THR A 69 14.79 -14.56 -0.16
C THR A 69 13.64 -15.52 0.10
N LEU A 70 13.90 -16.82 -0.05
CA LEU A 70 13.02 -17.91 0.35
C LEU A 70 13.44 -18.51 1.69
N SER A 71 14.73 -18.86 1.84
CA SER A 71 15.30 -19.46 3.05
C SER A 71 16.82 -19.32 3.08
N LEU A 72 17.40 -19.49 4.26
CA LEU A 72 18.83 -19.69 4.43
C LEU A 72 19.15 -21.19 4.32
N ALA A 73 20.18 -21.53 3.58
CA ALA A 73 20.66 -22.91 3.46
C ALA A 73 21.41 -23.36 4.72
N ALA A 74 21.69 -24.65 4.85
CA ALA A 74 22.35 -25.24 6.02
C ALA A 74 23.80 -24.79 6.24
N ASP A 75 24.44 -24.24 5.21
CA ASP A 75 25.79 -23.65 5.28
C ASP A 75 25.82 -22.28 5.95
N ASN A 76 24.66 -21.71 6.27
CA ASN A 76 24.47 -20.40 6.92
C ASN A 76 24.99 -19.18 6.15
N HIS A 77 25.27 -19.31 4.85
CA HIS A 77 25.66 -18.17 4.00
C HIS A 77 25.00 -18.17 2.61
N THR A 78 24.46 -19.29 2.15
CA THR A 78 23.71 -19.36 0.89
C THR A 78 22.23 -19.06 1.12
N ILE A 79 21.71 -18.10 0.40
CA ILE A 79 20.29 -17.73 0.42
C ILE A 79 19.60 -18.40 -0.78
N ASN A 80 18.66 -19.30 -0.50
CA ASN A 80 17.73 -19.81 -1.50
C ASN A 80 16.74 -18.71 -1.83
N ARG A 81 16.44 -18.53 -3.12
CA ARG A 81 15.58 -17.44 -3.60
C ARG A 81 14.37 -17.97 -4.36
N TYR A 82 13.36 -17.16 -4.46
CA TYR A 82 12.23 -17.35 -5.37
C TYR A 82 12.09 -16.15 -6.29
N ALA A 83 11.61 -16.38 -7.49
CA ALA A 83 11.26 -15.33 -8.43
C ALA A 83 9.73 -15.13 -8.45
N LEU A 84 9.30 -13.91 -8.60
CA LEU A 84 7.88 -13.56 -8.75
C LEU A 84 7.69 -12.45 -9.78
N THR A 85 6.54 -12.47 -10.42
CA THR A 85 5.98 -11.29 -11.07
C THR A 85 4.59 -11.03 -10.50
N THR A 86 4.27 -9.76 -10.32
CA THR A 86 2.94 -9.34 -9.92
C THR A 86 2.48 -8.24 -10.87
N ASP A 87 1.30 -8.40 -11.42
CA ASP A 87 0.57 -7.39 -12.19
C ASP A 87 -0.68 -7.03 -11.39
N GLU A 88 -0.76 -5.77 -10.98
CA GLU A 88 -1.82 -5.26 -10.10
C GLU A 88 -2.44 -4.03 -10.74
N GLN A 89 -3.77 -4.06 -10.88
CA GLN A 89 -4.55 -2.93 -11.33
C GLN A 89 -5.57 -2.57 -10.25
N THR A 90 -5.67 -1.30 -9.92
CA THR A 90 -6.63 -0.81 -8.93
C THR A 90 -7.25 0.48 -9.42
N SER A 91 -8.57 0.53 -9.48
CA SER A 91 -9.31 1.76 -9.68
C SER A 91 -10.30 1.99 -8.54
N GLY A 92 -10.62 3.25 -8.26
CA GLY A 92 -11.56 3.52 -7.19
C GLY A 92 -12.02 4.96 -7.13
N VAL A 93 -13.13 5.15 -6.42
CA VAL A 93 -13.69 6.46 -6.12
C VAL A 93 -13.90 6.61 -4.62
N THR A 94 -13.59 7.79 -4.11
CA THR A 94 -13.93 8.21 -2.74
C THR A 94 -14.74 9.48 -2.81
N SER A 95 -15.81 9.56 -2.01
CA SER A 95 -16.68 10.72 -1.89
C SER A 95 -16.96 10.97 -0.41
N ASP A 96 -16.88 12.22 0.01
CA ASP A 96 -17.19 12.66 1.36
C ASP A 96 -18.04 13.92 1.28
N LEU A 97 -19.26 13.85 1.78
CA LEU A 97 -20.24 14.94 1.85
C LEU A 97 -20.42 15.34 3.29
N GLN A 98 -20.25 16.62 3.57
CA GLN A 98 -20.33 17.20 4.92
C GLN A 98 -21.33 18.35 4.98
N ALA A 99 -22.04 18.46 6.08
CA ALA A 99 -22.79 19.63 6.46
C ALA A 99 -22.34 20.09 7.85
N GLN A 100 -21.96 21.38 7.96
CA GLN A 100 -21.60 22.03 9.21
C GLN A 100 -22.66 23.04 9.59
N ALA A 101 -23.00 23.09 10.87
CA ALA A 101 -23.89 24.11 11.44
C ALA A 101 -23.21 24.80 12.62
N ASP A 102 -23.11 26.14 12.56
CA ASP A 102 -22.62 26.99 13.66
C ASP A 102 -23.81 27.71 14.29
N PHE A 103 -24.08 27.44 15.59
CA PHE A 103 -25.21 28.00 16.30
C PHE A 103 -24.94 28.12 17.81
N ASN A 104 -25.85 28.79 18.55
CA ASN A 104 -25.71 28.93 20.00
C ASN A 104 -26.94 28.36 20.73
N THR A 105 -26.69 27.69 21.86
CA THR A 105 -27.72 27.36 22.86
C THR A 105 -27.40 28.08 24.17
N GLY A 106 -28.02 29.23 24.37
CA GLY A 106 -27.67 30.11 25.48
C GLY A 106 -26.27 30.67 25.39
N SER A 107 -25.39 30.34 26.34
CA SER A 107 -23.99 30.75 26.37
C SER A 107 -23.04 29.72 25.74
N ILE A 108 -23.54 28.66 25.20
CA ILE A 108 -22.73 27.61 24.57
C ILE A 108 -22.77 27.80 23.07
N ALA A 109 -21.59 27.98 22.44
CA ALA A 109 -21.46 27.93 21.00
C ALA A 109 -21.22 26.49 20.52
N HIS A 110 -21.88 26.12 19.43
CA HIS A 110 -21.82 24.82 18.81
C HIS A 110 -21.24 24.93 17.40
N THR A 111 -20.30 24.05 17.07
CA THR A 111 -19.93 23.72 15.70
C THR A 111 -20.26 22.25 15.46
N ALA A 112 -21.46 22.01 14.94
CA ALA A 112 -21.95 20.67 14.64
C ALA A 112 -21.58 20.28 13.22
N LEU A 113 -21.01 19.08 13.03
CA LEU A 113 -20.65 18.52 11.76
C LEU A 113 -21.37 17.17 11.60
N MET A 114 -21.97 16.92 10.44
CA MET A 114 -22.44 15.62 10.01
C MET A 114 -21.92 15.32 8.62
N GLY A 115 -21.66 14.06 8.35
CA GLY A 115 -21.17 13.65 7.03
C GLY A 115 -21.55 12.23 6.65
N PHE A 116 -21.44 12.02 5.35
CA PHE A 116 -21.59 10.74 4.69
C PHE A 116 -20.37 10.50 3.82
N ASP A 117 -19.67 9.40 4.07
CA ASP A 117 -18.56 8.95 3.25
C ASP A 117 -18.94 7.72 2.42
N TYR A 118 -18.37 7.64 1.22
CA TYR A 118 -18.49 6.50 0.33
C TYR A 118 -17.14 6.20 -0.32
N LYS A 119 -16.77 4.93 -0.31
CA LYS A 119 -15.60 4.40 -1.01
C LYS A 119 -16.00 3.20 -1.85
N TYR A 120 -15.57 3.21 -3.09
CA TYR A 120 -15.62 2.05 -3.98
C TYR A 120 -14.22 1.80 -4.53
N SER A 121 -13.79 0.56 -4.57
CA SER A 121 -12.52 0.15 -5.17
C SER A 121 -12.69 -1.20 -5.83
N ASP A 122 -12.17 -1.31 -7.04
CA ASP A 122 -12.04 -2.54 -7.80
C ASP A 122 -10.56 -2.80 -8.05
N SER A 123 -10.10 -4.01 -7.79
CA SER A 123 -8.69 -4.39 -7.91
C SER A 123 -8.57 -5.78 -8.50
N SER A 124 -7.64 -5.96 -9.44
CA SER A 124 -7.21 -7.26 -9.94
C SER A 124 -5.74 -7.50 -9.64
N GLN A 125 -5.38 -8.73 -9.38
CA GLN A 125 -3.99 -9.13 -9.14
C GLN A 125 -3.72 -10.47 -9.81
N VAL A 126 -2.72 -10.49 -10.69
CA VAL A 126 -2.14 -11.72 -11.24
C VAL A 126 -0.71 -11.85 -10.74
N ARG A 127 -0.42 -12.93 -10.02
CA ARG A 127 0.93 -13.25 -9.56
C ARG A 127 1.37 -14.60 -10.09
N LEU A 128 2.57 -14.60 -10.68
CA LEU A 128 3.27 -15.82 -11.06
C LEU A 128 4.50 -15.98 -10.17
N ASN A 129 4.91 -17.19 -9.85
CA ASN A 129 6.13 -17.42 -9.09
C ASN A 129 6.89 -18.67 -9.54
N ASN A 130 8.14 -18.77 -9.09
CA ASN A 130 8.97 -19.96 -9.12
C ASN A 130 9.87 -19.98 -7.88
N ARG A 131 9.77 -21.04 -7.08
CA ARG A 131 10.53 -21.19 -5.83
C ARG A 131 11.98 -21.68 -6.05
N ASN A 132 12.40 -21.88 -7.29
CA ASN A 132 13.73 -22.38 -7.67
C ASN A 132 14.53 -21.32 -8.45
N ALA A 133 14.46 -20.06 -8.03
CA ALA A 133 15.36 -19.04 -8.56
C ALA A 133 16.81 -19.34 -8.13
N PRO A 134 17.82 -18.91 -8.92
CA PRO A 134 19.23 -19.11 -8.54
C PRO A 134 19.51 -18.58 -7.14
N SER A 135 20.12 -19.40 -6.28
CA SER A 135 20.55 -19.00 -4.94
C SER A 135 21.69 -18.00 -5.01
N ILE A 136 21.95 -17.29 -3.91
CA ILE A 136 23.04 -16.30 -3.80
C ILE A 136 23.80 -16.49 -2.50
N ASP A 137 25.13 -16.47 -2.59
CA ASP A 137 26.00 -16.44 -1.43
C ASP A 137 26.17 -14.97 -0.97
N TYR A 138 25.76 -14.63 0.24
CA TYR A 138 25.86 -13.26 0.72
C TYR A 138 27.30 -12.85 1.11
N LEU A 139 28.23 -13.79 1.24
CA LEU A 139 29.65 -13.52 1.45
C LEU A 139 30.37 -13.17 0.14
N ASN A 140 29.94 -13.80 -0.98
CA ASN A 140 30.48 -13.58 -2.32
C ASN A 140 29.34 -13.47 -3.35
N PRO A 141 28.53 -12.41 -3.32
CA PRO A 141 27.34 -12.34 -4.14
C PRO A 141 27.66 -12.22 -5.63
N VAL A 142 27.03 -13.09 -6.43
CA VAL A 142 27.07 -13.02 -7.90
C VAL A 142 25.67 -12.63 -8.39
N TYR A 143 25.58 -11.49 -9.04
CA TYR A 143 24.36 -10.95 -9.62
C TYR A 143 24.30 -11.17 -11.14
N GLY A 144 23.10 -10.95 -11.72
CA GLY A 144 22.90 -11.05 -13.17
C GLY A 144 22.69 -12.48 -13.67
N VAL A 145 22.44 -13.42 -12.76
CA VAL A 145 22.29 -14.86 -13.08
C VAL A 145 20.82 -15.33 -13.10
N ALA A 146 19.89 -14.51 -12.65
CA ALA A 146 18.46 -14.84 -12.61
C ALA A 146 17.80 -14.61 -13.99
N THR A 147 18.22 -15.36 -15.00
CA THR A 147 17.72 -15.28 -16.39
C THR A 147 16.95 -16.53 -16.78
N GLY A 148 15.97 -16.40 -17.69
CA GLY A 148 15.26 -17.55 -18.27
C GLY A 148 14.39 -18.30 -17.26
N ILE A 149 13.94 -17.68 -16.17
CA ILE A 149 13.14 -18.31 -15.13
C ILE A 149 11.70 -18.48 -15.65
N SER A 150 11.24 -19.74 -15.75
CA SER A 150 9.84 -20.03 -16.05
C SER A 150 9.01 -19.87 -14.79
N LEU A 151 7.99 -19.02 -14.85
CA LEU A 151 7.07 -18.77 -13.75
C LEU A 151 5.75 -19.54 -13.94
N SER A 152 5.12 -19.90 -12.85
CA SER A 152 3.81 -20.59 -12.84
C SER A 152 2.77 -19.75 -12.11
N PRO A 153 1.47 -19.81 -12.49
CA PRO A 153 0.41 -19.10 -11.80
C PRO A 153 0.37 -19.44 -10.31
N PHE A 154 0.20 -18.41 -9.48
CA PHE A 154 0.13 -18.53 -8.02
C PHE A 154 -1.08 -17.81 -7.43
N ILE A 155 -1.38 -16.61 -7.90
CA ILE A 155 -2.58 -15.83 -7.55
C ILE A 155 -3.18 -15.32 -8.85
N ASP A 156 -4.49 -15.41 -8.96
CA ASP A 156 -5.31 -14.77 -9.99
C ASP A 156 -6.63 -14.43 -9.28
N GLN A 157 -6.82 -13.15 -8.97
CA GLN A 157 -7.94 -12.72 -8.14
C GLN A 157 -8.41 -11.32 -8.51
N ASP A 158 -9.71 -11.13 -8.35
CA ASP A 158 -10.37 -9.83 -8.39
C ASP A 158 -10.96 -9.52 -7.00
N GLN A 159 -10.91 -8.27 -6.60
CA GLN A 159 -11.47 -7.80 -5.35
C GLN A 159 -12.23 -6.50 -5.55
N THR A 160 -13.49 -6.49 -5.14
CA THR A 160 -14.33 -5.28 -5.11
C THR A 160 -14.64 -4.92 -3.66
N ILE A 161 -14.38 -3.68 -3.28
CA ILE A 161 -14.71 -3.13 -1.97
C ILE A 161 -15.70 -1.99 -2.15
N SER A 162 -16.83 -2.05 -1.43
CA SER A 162 -17.78 -0.95 -1.30
C SER A 162 -18.01 -0.68 0.18
N GLN A 163 -17.82 0.56 0.59
CA GLN A 163 -17.95 0.99 1.98
C GLN A 163 -18.71 2.30 2.03
N SER A 164 -19.61 2.45 2.99
CA SER A 164 -20.28 3.69 3.30
C SER A 164 -20.33 3.92 4.80
N GLY A 165 -20.26 5.16 5.22
CA GLY A 165 -20.28 5.57 6.62
C GLY A 165 -21.10 6.83 6.83
N LEU A 166 -21.73 6.93 7.99
CA LEU A 166 -22.31 8.17 8.53
C LEU A 166 -21.54 8.55 9.78
N TYR A 167 -21.25 9.81 9.92
CA TYR A 167 -20.58 10.33 11.12
C TYR A 167 -21.17 11.66 11.55
N GLY A 168 -20.97 12.01 12.84
CA GLY A 168 -21.37 13.28 13.40
C GLY A 168 -20.47 13.67 14.56
N GLN A 169 -20.27 14.95 14.71
CA GLN A 169 -19.49 15.58 15.77
C GLN A 169 -20.16 16.89 16.17
N ASP A 170 -20.11 17.24 17.46
CA ASP A 170 -20.43 18.58 17.95
C ASP A 170 -19.27 19.09 18.81
N GLN A 171 -18.68 20.19 18.41
CA GLN A 171 -17.68 20.90 19.18
C GLN A 171 -18.36 22.01 19.98
N LEU A 172 -18.19 21.98 21.29
CA LEU A 172 -18.78 22.93 22.22
C LEU A 172 -17.73 23.93 22.70
N ASP A 173 -18.05 25.21 22.60
CA ASP A 173 -17.32 26.28 23.27
C ASP A 173 -18.17 26.81 24.44
N ILE A 174 -17.67 26.60 25.67
CA ILE A 174 -18.37 26.91 26.92
C ILE A 174 -17.61 28.02 27.66
N GLY A 175 -17.46 29.18 27.02
CA GLY A 175 -16.78 30.32 27.58
C GLY A 175 -15.29 30.10 27.84
N ASN A 176 -14.85 30.18 29.09
CA ASN A 176 -13.42 30.06 29.43
C ASN A 176 -12.94 28.58 29.62
N TRP A 177 -13.66 27.63 29.14
CA TRP A 177 -13.32 26.18 29.21
C TRP A 177 -13.03 25.61 27.84
#